data_67702fdbb1bca2d2e6841aacd8f1887f
#
_entry.id   67702fdbb1bca2d2e6841aacd8f1887f
#
_cell.length_a   1.000
_cell.length_b   1.000
_cell.length_c   1.000
_cell.angle_alpha   90.00
_cell.angle_beta   90.00
_cell.angle_gamma   90.00
#
_symmetry.space_group_name_H-M   'P 1'
#
loop_
_entity.id
_entity.type
_entity.pdbx_description
1 polymer ?
#
loop_
_entity_poly.entity_id
_entity_poly.type
_entity_poly.pdbx_seq_one_letter_code
_entity_poly.pdbx_strand_id
1 'polypeptide(L)'
;MKYLSIFASALLATASAYGQSGESCRTASDPTLQKPELYAGYDCVNLLDSTAVTVQPTGSGSFTVCKIVKVMNTRGAVANRILKYDYDPLTAHAEFHRVTIYKANGDVINLDITQQQDYAAPARAIYWGARQIMMEIGRLDPGDIIDYQINKKGFTYALLTGGIGNDESRFIPPMRGQFYDIVPFWTTEPTVRKVYKVNIPMEKEMQFQFYQGECTSSMRYEDGRKAYTFVSTDIMPTRREPNMVDLFDAAPKLMMSSTPRWQDKSL
;
A
#
# COMPACT_ATOMS: atom_id res chain seq x y z
N MET A 1 -24.18 49.29 -41.34
CA MET A 1 -24.41 48.55 -40.11
C MET A 1 -24.18 47.07 -40.40
N LYS A 2 -23.01 46.56 -40.02
CA LYS A 2 -22.65 45.15 -40.20
C LYS A 2 -22.52 44.54 -38.85
N TYR A 3 -23.41 43.58 -38.53
CA TYR A 3 -23.33 42.77 -37.32
C TYR A 3 -22.34 41.61 -37.56
N LEU A 4 -21.29 41.60 -36.76
CA LEU A 4 -20.28 40.54 -36.72
C LEU A 4 -20.74 39.54 -35.65
N SER A 5 -21.19 38.35 -36.06
CA SER A 5 -21.52 37.22 -35.18
C SER A 5 -20.24 36.49 -34.80
N ILE A 6 -19.89 36.54 -33.52
CA ILE A 6 -18.76 35.74 -32.93
C ILE A 6 -19.38 34.41 -32.48
N PHE A 7 -19.05 33.34 -33.19
CA PHE A 7 -19.31 31.97 -32.69
C PHE A 7 -18.18 31.61 -31.72
N ALA A 8 -18.52 31.56 -30.45
CA ALA A 8 -17.65 30.98 -29.45
C ALA A 8 -17.83 29.44 -29.45
N SER A 9 -16.86 28.73 -30.02
CA SER A 9 -16.81 27.27 -29.95
C SER A 9 -16.35 26.86 -28.56
N ALA A 10 -17.27 26.36 -27.75
CA ALA A 10 -16.95 25.72 -26.47
C ALA A 10 -16.34 24.33 -26.76
N LEU A 11 -15.03 24.21 -26.57
CA LEU A 11 -14.36 22.91 -26.48
C LEU A 11 -14.78 22.24 -25.18
N LEU A 12 -15.68 21.27 -25.24
CA LEU A 12 -15.90 20.32 -24.14
C LEU A 12 -14.68 19.39 -24.07
N ALA A 13 -13.79 19.68 -23.15
CA ALA A 13 -12.78 18.74 -22.72
C ALA A 13 -13.50 17.64 -21.90
N THR A 14 -13.69 16.48 -22.49
CA THR A 14 -14.07 15.26 -21.75
C THR A 14 -12.88 14.83 -20.92
N ALA A 15 -12.80 15.31 -19.70
CA ALA A 15 -11.90 14.75 -18.70
C ALA A 15 -12.40 13.34 -18.39
N SER A 16 -11.68 12.33 -18.88
CA SER A 16 -11.85 10.95 -18.46
C SER A 16 -11.62 10.88 -16.97
N ALA A 17 -12.69 10.70 -16.21
CA ALA A 17 -12.65 10.47 -14.78
C ALA A 17 -12.07 9.08 -14.50
N TYR A 18 -10.75 8.96 -14.55
CA TYR A 18 -10.06 7.96 -13.78
C TYR A 18 -10.23 8.39 -12.32
N GLY A 19 -11.00 7.61 -11.58
CA GLY A 19 -11.36 7.89 -10.20
C GLY A 19 -10.12 8.23 -9.39
N GLN A 20 -10.06 9.46 -8.94
CA GLN A 20 -9.04 9.94 -8.02
C GLN A 20 -9.24 9.22 -6.69
N SER A 21 -8.38 8.24 -6.42
CA SER A 21 -8.12 7.75 -5.06
C SER A 21 -7.35 8.85 -4.29
N GLY A 22 -7.97 10.02 -4.16
CA GLY A 22 -7.31 11.29 -3.85
C GLY A 22 -6.82 11.50 -2.42
N GLU A 23 -6.92 10.49 -1.53
CA GLU A 23 -6.40 10.61 -0.16
C GLU A 23 -5.22 9.69 0.16
N SER A 24 -4.82 8.82 -0.74
CA SER A 24 -3.89 7.75 -0.42
C SER A 24 -2.43 8.16 -0.35
N CYS A 25 -2.02 9.16 -1.11
CA CYS A 25 -0.64 9.61 -1.13
C CYS A 25 -0.55 11.10 -0.75
N ARG A 26 -0.32 11.36 0.53
CA ARG A 26 0.08 12.69 0.98
C ARG A 26 1.51 12.95 0.55
N THR A 27 1.79 14.17 0.10
CA THR A 27 3.14 14.56 -0.29
C THR A 27 4.06 14.66 0.93
N ALA A 28 5.35 14.43 0.74
CA ALA A 28 6.36 14.56 1.80
C ALA A 28 6.45 15.96 2.43
N SER A 29 5.87 16.95 1.77
CA SER A 29 5.78 18.34 2.27
C SER A 29 4.63 18.60 3.24
N ASP A 30 3.79 17.61 3.54
CA ASP A 30 2.71 17.76 4.52
C ASP A 30 3.29 17.97 5.93
N PRO A 31 3.18 19.17 6.52
CA PRO A 31 3.78 19.48 7.83
C PRO A 31 3.15 18.66 8.96
N THR A 32 1.94 18.11 8.77
CA THR A 32 1.28 17.28 9.79
C THR A 32 1.94 15.92 9.99
N LEU A 33 2.77 15.49 9.04
CA LEU A 33 3.54 14.25 9.09
C LEU A 33 4.92 14.44 9.72
N GLN A 34 5.33 15.67 10.05
CA GLN A 34 6.65 15.94 10.60
C GLN A 34 6.62 16.02 12.14
N LYS A 35 7.19 15.01 12.79
CA LYS A 35 7.44 14.99 14.24
C LYS A 35 8.87 14.50 14.51
N PRO A 36 9.91 15.24 14.09
CA PRO A 36 11.29 14.73 14.09
C PRO A 36 11.84 14.43 15.49
N GLU A 37 11.37 15.13 16.52
CA GLU A 37 11.92 15.07 17.87
C GLU A 37 11.61 13.76 18.60
N LEU A 38 10.43 13.17 18.34
CA LEU A 38 9.98 11.94 18.99
C LEU A 38 10.78 10.70 18.54
N TYR A 39 11.47 10.80 17.41
CA TYR A 39 12.10 9.66 16.76
C TYR A 39 13.64 9.79 16.69
N ALA A 40 14.21 10.68 17.51
CA ALA A 40 15.65 10.78 17.62
C ALA A 40 16.27 9.44 18.07
N GLY A 41 17.29 8.97 17.35
CA GLY A 41 17.96 7.71 17.63
C GLY A 41 17.53 6.53 16.74
N TYR A 42 16.48 6.68 15.94
CA TYR A 42 16.12 5.69 14.91
C TYR A 42 16.84 5.99 13.59
N ASP A 43 17.04 4.95 12.79
CA ASP A 43 17.71 5.07 11.50
C ASP A 43 16.81 5.72 10.44
N CYS A 44 15.52 5.40 10.47
CA CYS A 44 14.48 5.95 9.62
C CYS A 44 13.18 6.12 10.38
N VAL A 45 12.27 6.90 9.82
CA VAL A 45 10.89 7.06 10.30
C VAL A 45 9.95 6.99 9.10
N ASN A 46 8.96 6.11 9.17
CA ASN A 46 7.85 6.11 8.22
C ASN A 46 6.90 7.25 8.58
N LEU A 47 6.94 8.35 7.86
CA LEU A 47 6.00 9.46 8.05
C LEU A 47 4.57 9.03 7.66
N LEU A 48 4.48 8.22 6.60
CA LEU A 48 3.23 7.63 6.13
C LEU A 48 3.48 6.19 5.66
N ASP A 49 2.59 5.28 6.04
CA ASP A 49 2.39 3.95 5.44
C ASP A 49 0.91 3.81 5.11
N SER A 50 0.54 4.02 3.87
CA SER A 50 -0.86 4.04 3.44
C SER A 50 -1.11 3.01 2.35
N THR A 51 -2.18 2.25 2.49
CA THR A 51 -2.66 1.34 1.45
C THR A 51 -4.12 1.61 1.16
N ALA A 52 -4.44 1.91 -0.09
CA ALA A 52 -5.81 2.00 -0.57
C ALA A 52 -6.11 0.82 -1.48
N VAL A 53 -7.22 0.13 -1.21
CA VAL A 53 -7.66 -1.05 -1.96
C VAL A 53 -9.00 -0.78 -2.61
N THR A 54 -9.12 -1.05 -3.90
CA THR A 54 -10.39 -1.10 -4.61
C THR A 54 -10.70 -2.56 -4.96
N VAL A 55 -11.70 -3.12 -4.31
CA VAL A 55 -12.14 -4.51 -4.52
C VAL A 55 -13.06 -4.59 -5.72
N GLN A 56 -12.72 -5.44 -6.68
CA GLN A 56 -13.54 -5.70 -7.86
C GLN A 56 -14.71 -6.63 -7.54
N PRO A 57 -15.78 -6.69 -8.35
CA PRO A 57 -16.87 -7.66 -8.18
C PRO A 57 -16.38 -9.12 -8.10
N THR A 58 -15.27 -9.42 -8.78
CA THR A 58 -14.62 -10.74 -8.79
C THR A 58 -13.92 -11.10 -7.46
N GLY A 59 -13.75 -10.15 -6.53
CA GLY A 59 -12.98 -10.30 -5.30
C GLY A 59 -11.50 -9.94 -5.44
N SER A 60 -11.00 -9.71 -6.65
CA SER A 60 -9.64 -9.19 -6.86
C SER A 60 -9.52 -7.76 -6.35
N GLY A 61 -8.38 -7.41 -5.78
CA GLY A 61 -8.05 -6.08 -5.29
C GLY A 61 -7.07 -5.34 -6.21
N SER A 62 -7.31 -4.04 -6.41
CA SER A 62 -6.28 -3.12 -6.90
C SER A 62 -5.80 -2.30 -5.71
N PHE A 63 -4.51 -2.44 -5.40
CA PHE A 63 -3.87 -1.82 -4.23
C PHE A 63 -2.98 -0.68 -4.68
N THR A 64 -3.12 0.46 -4.05
CA THR A 64 -2.18 1.59 -4.13
C THR A 64 -1.50 1.70 -2.78
N VAL A 65 -0.23 1.34 -2.73
CA VAL A 65 0.61 1.40 -1.52
C VAL A 65 1.48 2.64 -1.61
N CYS A 66 1.37 3.55 -0.64
CA CYS A 66 2.15 4.77 -0.57
C CYS A 66 2.95 4.79 0.71
N LYS A 67 4.26 5.02 0.58
CA LYS A 67 5.15 5.18 1.73
C LYS A 67 5.95 6.47 1.62
N ILE A 68 6.06 7.16 2.75
CA ILE A 68 6.92 8.33 2.91
C ILE A 68 7.88 8.03 4.06
N VAL A 69 9.16 7.92 3.74
CA VAL A 69 10.22 7.53 4.69
C VAL A 69 11.20 8.68 4.85
N LYS A 70 11.41 9.14 6.09
CA LYS A 70 12.46 10.10 6.41
C LYS A 70 13.72 9.38 6.87
N VAL A 71 14.84 9.71 6.26
CA VAL A 71 16.17 9.20 6.60
C VAL A 71 16.70 10.02 7.77
N MET A 72 17.03 9.38 8.90
CA MET A 72 17.45 10.07 10.12
C MET A 72 18.98 10.11 10.29
N ASN A 73 19.68 9.11 9.77
CA ASN A 73 21.13 9.00 9.88
C ASN A 73 21.75 8.23 8.71
N THR A 74 23.07 8.09 8.71
CA THR A 74 23.80 7.41 7.64
C THR A 74 23.44 5.93 7.51
N ARG A 75 23.08 5.23 8.60
CA ARG A 75 22.65 3.83 8.53
C ARG A 75 21.33 3.72 7.79
N GLY A 76 20.39 4.61 8.09
CA GLY A 76 19.12 4.72 7.37
C GLY A 76 19.31 5.05 5.89
N ALA A 77 20.28 5.94 5.57
CA ALA A 77 20.62 6.26 4.19
C ALA A 77 21.12 5.02 3.42
N VAL A 78 21.99 4.22 4.04
CA VAL A 78 22.51 2.99 3.41
C VAL A 78 21.44 1.93 3.27
N ALA A 79 20.60 1.74 4.30
CA ALA A 79 19.55 0.73 4.32
C ALA A 79 18.49 0.94 3.23
N ASN A 80 18.23 2.20 2.85
CA ASN A 80 17.20 2.56 1.88
C ASN A 80 17.73 2.86 0.46
N ARG A 81 18.99 2.56 0.15
CA ARG A 81 19.54 2.75 -1.22
C ARG A 81 18.82 1.96 -2.29
N ILE A 82 18.19 0.88 -1.89
CA ILE A 82 17.41 0.01 -2.78
C ILE A 82 16.04 -0.19 -2.13
N LEU A 83 15.01 0.31 -2.77
CA LEU A 83 13.64 -0.01 -2.41
C LEU A 83 13.33 -1.43 -2.85
N LYS A 84 12.60 -2.18 -2.02
CA LYS A 84 12.23 -3.56 -2.27
C LYS A 84 10.77 -3.78 -1.88
N TYR A 85 10.08 -4.58 -2.69
CA TYR A 85 8.72 -5.01 -2.38
C TYR A 85 8.51 -6.44 -2.85
N ASP A 86 8.16 -7.32 -1.91
CA ASP A 86 7.94 -8.73 -2.18
C ASP A 86 6.48 -8.98 -2.58
N TYR A 87 6.27 -9.89 -3.52
CA TYR A 87 4.94 -10.34 -3.91
C TYR A 87 4.96 -11.79 -4.36
N ASP A 88 3.80 -12.45 -4.26
CA ASP A 88 3.61 -13.80 -4.78
C ASP A 88 3.04 -13.71 -6.20
N PRO A 89 3.78 -14.16 -7.24
CA PRO A 89 3.34 -14.08 -8.63
C PRO A 89 2.15 -15.00 -8.95
N LEU A 90 1.82 -15.95 -8.07
CA LEU A 90 0.63 -16.80 -8.23
C LEU A 90 -0.66 -16.04 -7.89
N THR A 91 -0.58 -15.05 -7.02
CA THR A 91 -1.74 -14.33 -6.51
C THR A 91 -1.76 -12.84 -6.84
N ALA A 92 -0.62 -12.28 -7.22
CA ALA A 92 -0.50 -10.85 -7.44
C ALA A 92 0.58 -10.49 -8.46
N HIS A 93 0.48 -9.26 -8.95
CA HIS A 93 1.54 -8.53 -9.63
C HIS A 93 1.73 -7.18 -8.96
N ALA A 94 2.98 -6.72 -8.85
CA ALA A 94 3.32 -5.43 -8.25
C ALA A 94 4.37 -4.69 -9.09
N GLU A 95 4.30 -3.36 -9.07
CA GLU A 95 5.23 -2.47 -9.77
C GLU A 95 5.37 -1.15 -9.02
N PHE A 96 6.54 -0.53 -9.08
CA PHE A 96 6.70 0.87 -8.67
C PHE A 96 6.00 1.77 -9.69
N HIS A 97 5.16 2.66 -9.20
CA HIS A 97 4.43 3.63 -10.01
C HIS A 97 5.08 5.02 -9.97
N ARG A 98 5.66 5.39 -8.84
CA ARG A 98 6.34 6.66 -8.62
C ARG A 98 7.38 6.51 -7.51
N VAL A 99 8.54 7.15 -7.69
CA VAL A 99 9.54 7.32 -6.63
C VAL A 99 10.10 8.74 -6.74
N THR A 100 9.96 9.50 -5.66
CA THR A 100 10.44 10.88 -5.54
C THR A 100 11.31 11.00 -4.30
N ILE A 101 12.47 11.62 -4.42
CA ILE A 101 13.37 11.91 -3.31
C ILE A 101 13.36 13.42 -3.09
N TYR A 102 13.01 13.83 -1.89
CA TYR A 102 13.15 15.21 -1.43
C TYR A 102 14.44 15.30 -0.63
N LYS A 103 15.44 15.97 -1.18
CA LYS A 103 16.73 16.16 -0.55
C LYS A 103 16.65 17.18 0.59
N ALA A 104 17.47 17.00 1.61
CA ALA A 104 17.54 17.93 2.74
C ALA A 104 17.93 19.36 2.33
N ASN A 105 18.59 19.53 1.17
CA ASN A 105 18.95 20.84 0.59
C ASN A 105 17.81 21.50 -0.20
N GLY A 106 16.66 20.84 -0.35
CA GLY A 106 15.49 21.32 -1.09
C GLY A 106 15.36 20.82 -2.52
N ASP A 107 16.34 20.09 -3.04
CA ASP A 107 16.24 19.48 -4.38
C ASP A 107 15.18 18.39 -4.40
N VAL A 108 14.51 18.22 -5.54
CA VAL A 108 13.51 17.18 -5.77
C VAL A 108 13.95 16.32 -6.95
N ILE A 109 14.08 15.02 -6.72
CA ILE A 109 14.53 14.05 -7.73
C ILE A 109 13.39 13.05 -7.97
N ASN A 110 12.84 13.05 -9.20
CA ASN A 110 11.91 12.02 -9.64
C ASN A 110 12.70 10.93 -10.38
N LEU A 111 12.60 9.70 -9.92
CA LEU A 111 13.30 8.58 -10.54
C LEU A 111 12.52 8.03 -11.73
N ASP A 112 13.26 7.53 -12.71
CA ASP A 112 12.69 6.81 -13.84
C ASP A 112 12.29 5.40 -13.42
N ILE A 113 10.99 5.17 -13.26
CA ILE A 113 10.43 3.88 -12.82
C ILE A 113 10.67 2.74 -13.81
N THR A 114 11.05 3.04 -15.06
CA THR A 114 11.39 1.99 -16.05
C THR A 114 12.66 1.23 -15.68
N GLN A 115 13.47 1.79 -14.78
CA GLN A 115 14.68 1.15 -14.24
C GLN A 115 14.40 0.13 -13.13
N GLN A 116 13.14 -0.05 -12.73
CA GLN A 116 12.80 -1.09 -11.76
C GLN A 116 13.12 -2.48 -12.29
N GLN A 117 13.53 -3.35 -11.40
CA GLN A 117 13.91 -4.72 -11.71
C GLN A 117 13.02 -5.69 -10.91
N ASP A 118 12.73 -6.83 -11.50
CA ASP A 118 11.91 -7.87 -10.89
C ASP A 118 12.70 -9.18 -10.85
N TYR A 119 13.02 -9.64 -9.64
CA TYR A 119 13.82 -10.83 -9.40
C TYR A 119 13.07 -11.88 -8.59
N ALA A 120 13.59 -13.11 -8.59
CA ALA A 120 13.20 -14.10 -7.61
C ALA A 120 13.60 -13.60 -6.21
N ALA A 121 12.65 -13.56 -5.28
CA ALA A 121 12.94 -13.16 -3.91
C ALA A 121 13.94 -14.15 -3.27
N PRO A 122 14.84 -13.70 -2.39
CA PRO A 122 15.74 -14.59 -1.68
C PRO A 122 14.97 -15.67 -0.93
N ALA A 123 15.36 -16.94 -1.12
CA ALA A 123 14.73 -18.04 -0.41
C ALA A 123 14.98 -17.92 1.10
N ARG A 124 13.89 -17.89 1.88
CA ARG A 124 13.92 -17.90 3.34
C ARG A 124 13.35 -19.24 3.81
N ALA A 125 14.20 -20.25 3.98
CA ALA A 125 13.87 -21.58 4.48
C ALA A 125 12.95 -22.43 3.60
N ILE A 126 11.88 -21.89 3.01
CA ILE A 126 10.97 -22.55 2.09
C ILE A 126 10.88 -21.73 0.80
N TYR A 127 11.04 -22.40 -0.34
CA TYR A 127 10.90 -21.77 -1.65
C TYR A 127 9.42 -21.66 -2.02
N TRP A 128 8.88 -20.45 -2.01
CA TRP A 128 7.48 -20.15 -2.36
C TRP A 128 7.32 -19.61 -3.78
N GLY A 129 8.40 -19.48 -4.54
CA GLY A 129 8.37 -18.82 -5.83
C GLY A 129 8.12 -17.30 -5.76
N ALA A 130 8.23 -16.71 -4.57
CA ALA A 130 8.04 -15.27 -4.39
C ALA A 130 8.98 -14.46 -5.29
N ARG A 131 8.51 -13.30 -5.72
CA ARG A 131 9.28 -12.32 -6.49
C ARG A 131 9.47 -11.05 -5.67
N GLN A 132 10.47 -10.28 -6.04
CA GLN A 132 10.78 -9.01 -5.42
C GLN A 132 11.02 -7.97 -6.51
N ILE A 133 10.21 -6.91 -6.55
CA ILE A 133 10.53 -5.73 -7.33
C ILE A 133 11.52 -4.88 -6.56
N MET A 134 12.51 -4.36 -7.28
CA MET A 134 13.60 -3.57 -6.72
C MET A 134 13.79 -2.30 -7.53
N MET A 135 14.10 -1.21 -6.83
CA MET A 135 14.44 0.08 -7.40
C MET A 135 15.66 0.65 -6.70
N GLU A 136 16.74 0.84 -7.43
CA GLU A 136 17.90 1.55 -6.93
C GLU A 136 17.63 3.05 -6.94
N ILE A 137 17.77 3.69 -5.77
CA ILE A 137 17.45 5.12 -5.62
C ILE A 137 18.68 6.00 -5.43
N GLY A 138 19.86 5.40 -5.42
CA GLY A 138 21.11 6.12 -5.37
C GLY A 138 21.52 6.59 -3.96
N ARG A 139 22.30 7.67 -3.93
CA ARG A 139 22.84 8.21 -2.67
C ARG A 139 21.78 9.02 -1.93
N LEU A 140 21.58 8.64 -0.68
CA LEU A 140 20.79 9.38 0.29
C LEU A 140 21.69 9.99 1.37
N ASP A 141 21.22 11.09 1.96
CA ASP A 141 21.85 11.76 3.08
C ASP A 141 20.85 11.88 4.24
N PRO A 142 21.30 12.03 5.50
CA PRO A 142 20.41 12.28 6.63
C PRO A 142 19.56 13.54 6.38
N GLY A 143 18.26 13.43 6.65
CA GLY A 143 17.27 14.49 6.38
C GLY A 143 16.52 14.31 5.06
N ASP A 144 17.00 13.48 4.13
CA ASP A 144 16.27 13.19 2.89
C ASP A 144 14.96 12.46 3.19
N ILE A 145 13.97 12.67 2.32
CA ILE A 145 12.68 12.00 2.38
C ILE A 145 12.45 11.25 1.08
N ILE A 146 12.06 9.98 1.19
CA ILE A 146 11.72 9.10 0.09
C ILE A 146 10.20 8.97 0.08
N ASP A 147 9.55 9.38 -1.01
CA ASP A 147 8.12 9.22 -1.24
C ASP A 147 7.92 8.29 -2.42
N TYR A 148 7.33 7.12 -2.20
CA TYR A 148 7.11 6.17 -3.26
C TYR A 148 5.72 5.54 -3.23
N GLN A 149 5.27 5.18 -4.44
CA GLN A 149 4.01 4.50 -4.67
C GLN A 149 4.25 3.19 -5.40
N ILE A 150 3.60 2.13 -4.92
CA ILE A 150 3.53 0.83 -5.57
C ILE A 150 2.09 0.55 -5.93
N ASN A 151 1.86 0.11 -7.15
CA ASN A 151 0.59 -0.45 -7.58
C ASN A 151 0.70 -1.97 -7.54
N LYS A 152 -0.25 -2.61 -6.85
CA LYS A 152 -0.37 -4.07 -6.81
C LYS A 152 -1.78 -4.46 -7.24
N LYS A 153 -1.89 -5.50 -8.06
CA LYS A 153 -3.17 -6.11 -8.42
C LYS A 153 -3.14 -7.59 -8.03
N GLY A 154 -4.20 -8.06 -7.39
CA GLY A 154 -4.27 -9.46 -6.98
C GLY A 154 -5.18 -9.68 -5.80
N PHE A 155 -4.93 -10.75 -5.08
CA PHE A 155 -5.67 -11.13 -3.88
C PHE A 155 -4.73 -11.69 -2.81
N THR A 156 -5.15 -11.61 -1.57
CA THR A 156 -4.49 -12.27 -0.44
C THR A 156 -5.21 -13.58 -0.18
N TYR A 157 -4.46 -14.68 -0.14
CA TYR A 157 -5.04 -15.99 0.02
C TYR A 157 -4.22 -16.88 0.94
N ALA A 158 -4.91 -17.59 1.80
CA ALA A 158 -4.29 -18.45 2.80
C ALA A 158 -4.15 -19.92 2.39
N LEU A 159 -4.73 -20.36 1.26
CA LEU A 159 -4.73 -21.76 0.86
C LEU A 159 -4.40 -21.92 -0.63
N LEU A 160 -3.47 -22.81 -0.89
CA LEU A 160 -3.03 -23.19 -2.23
C LEU A 160 -4.16 -23.90 -2.98
N THR A 161 -4.69 -23.28 -4.02
CA THR A 161 -5.48 -23.99 -5.01
C THR A 161 -4.78 -23.86 -6.34
N GLY A 162 -4.37 -25.00 -6.89
CA GLY A 162 -3.82 -25.06 -8.24
C GLY A 162 -4.90 -24.70 -9.26
N GLY A 163 -4.66 -23.63 -9.98
CA GLY A 163 -5.47 -23.20 -11.11
C GLY A 163 -4.70 -22.16 -11.89
N ILE A 164 -3.93 -22.59 -12.89
CA ILE A 164 -3.35 -21.69 -13.88
C ILE A 164 -4.49 -21.33 -14.82
N GLY A 165 -5.14 -20.18 -14.55
CA GLY A 165 -6.10 -19.59 -15.47
C GLY A 165 -5.42 -18.72 -16.54
N ASN A 166 -6.15 -18.40 -17.60
CA ASN A 166 -5.74 -17.42 -18.60
C ASN A 166 -5.46 -16.06 -17.96
N ASP A 167 -4.64 -15.21 -18.57
CA ASP A 167 -4.12 -13.96 -17.99
C ASP A 167 -5.14 -13.05 -17.30
N GLU A 168 -6.36 -12.97 -17.78
CA GLU A 168 -7.42 -12.17 -17.16
C GLU A 168 -8.00 -12.77 -15.87
N SER A 169 -7.95 -14.09 -15.73
CA SER A 169 -8.44 -14.80 -14.53
C SER A 169 -7.36 -15.08 -13.49
N ARG A 170 -6.10 -14.79 -13.80
CA ARG A 170 -4.93 -15.12 -12.97
C ARG A 170 -4.98 -14.51 -11.56
N PHE A 171 -5.57 -13.33 -11.42
CA PHE A 171 -5.65 -12.61 -10.17
C PHE A 171 -7.05 -12.59 -9.57
N ILE A 172 -7.89 -13.56 -9.91
CA ILE A 172 -9.20 -13.75 -9.31
C ILE A 172 -9.07 -14.77 -8.19
N PRO A 173 -9.52 -14.44 -6.96
CA PRO A 173 -9.46 -15.38 -5.84
C PRO A 173 -10.32 -16.63 -6.13
N PRO A 174 -9.93 -17.81 -5.63
CA PRO A 174 -10.69 -19.05 -5.80
C PRO A 174 -12.12 -18.94 -5.30
N MET A 175 -12.37 -18.25 -4.19
CA MET A 175 -13.71 -17.84 -3.79
C MET A 175 -14.11 -16.58 -4.54
N ARG A 176 -14.62 -16.77 -5.73
CA ARG A 176 -15.01 -15.66 -6.62
C ARG A 176 -15.95 -14.68 -5.93
N GLY A 177 -15.66 -13.41 -6.10
CA GLY A 177 -16.43 -12.34 -5.50
C GLY A 177 -16.14 -12.10 -4.03
N GLN A 178 -15.27 -12.86 -3.37
CA GLN A 178 -14.91 -12.65 -1.98
C GLN A 178 -13.54 -11.99 -1.85
N PHE A 179 -13.46 -11.03 -0.95
CA PHE A 179 -12.22 -10.34 -0.59
C PHE A 179 -11.79 -10.78 0.81
N TYR A 180 -10.49 -11.02 0.97
CA TYR A 180 -9.87 -11.34 2.25
C TYR A 180 -8.52 -10.64 2.32
N ASP A 181 -8.19 -10.07 3.49
CA ASP A 181 -6.85 -9.54 3.74
C ASP A 181 -6.48 -9.65 5.22
N ILE A 182 -5.17 -9.74 5.47
CA ILE A 182 -4.58 -9.62 6.79
C ILE A 182 -3.51 -8.54 6.73
N VAL A 183 -3.74 -7.46 7.44
CA VAL A 183 -2.90 -6.26 7.39
C VAL A 183 -2.15 -6.09 8.70
N PRO A 184 -0.82 -6.22 8.72
CA PRO A 184 -0.04 -5.94 9.91
C PRO A 184 -0.07 -4.44 10.25
N PHE A 185 -0.30 -4.13 11.52
CA PHE A 185 -0.22 -2.78 12.08
C PHE A 185 0.99 -2.64 13.00
N TRP A 186 2.06 -3.34 12.67
CA TRP A 186 3.36 -3.23 13.30
C TRP A 186 4.45 -2.98 12.25
N THR A 187 5.56 -2.43 12.67
CA THR A 187 6.68 -2.07 11.79
C THR A 187 8.00 -2.25 12.50
N THR A 188 9.08 -2.34 11.75
CA THR A 188 10.46 -2.39 12.28
C THR A 188 11.03 -1.00 12.54
N GLU A 189 10.44 0.04 11.94
CA GLU A 189 10.79 1.45 12.11
C GLU A 189 9.59 2.21 12.67
N PRO A 190 9.79 3.30 13.42
CA PRO A 190 8.68 4.13 13.89
C PRO A 190 7.80 4.57 12.74
N THR A 191 6.49 4.56 12.94
CA THR A 191 5.52 4.98 11.93
C THR A 191 4.58 6.03 12.50
N VAL A 192 4.66 7.24 11.97
CA VAL A 192 3.83 8.37 12.42
C VAL A 192 2.36 8.11 12.12
N ARG A 193 2.06 7.64 10.92
CA ARG A 193 0.68 7.37 10.49
C ARG A 193 0.62 6.15 9.57
N LYS A 194 -0.20 5.19 9.95
CA LYS A 194 -0.58 4.05 9.11
C LYS A 194 -2.05 4.14 8.77
N VAL A 195 -2.37 3.98 7.47
CA VAL A 195 -3.73 4.02 6.95
C VAL A 195 -3.97 2.79 6.08
N TYR A 196 -5.07 2.10 6.31
CA TYR A 196 -5.57 1.08 5.39
C TYR A 196 -7.02 1.44 5.01
N LYS A 197 -7.25 1.70 3.73
CA LYS A 197 -8.57 2.02 3.18
C LYS A 197 -8.98 0.91 2.21
N VAL A 198 -10.20 0.38 2.35
CA VAL A 198 -10.74 -0.61 1.44
C VAL A 198 -12.11 -0.17 0.93
N ASN A 199 -12.23 -0.09 -0.39
CA ASN A 199 -13.45 0.25 -1.10
C ASN A 199 -14.06 -1.02 -1.69
N ILE A 200 -15.24 -1.41 -1.23
CA ILE A 200 -15.95 -2.60 -1.71
C ILE A 200 -17.24 -2.21 -2.45
N PRO A 201 -17.76 -3.05 -3.35
CA PRO A 201 -19.08 -2.85 -3.96
C PRO A 201 -20.18 -2.68 -2.91
N MET A 202 -21.20 -1.87 -3.23
CA MET A 202 -22.27 -1.50 -2.29
C MET A 202 -23.03 -2.71 -1.74
N GLU A 203 -23.22 -3.73 -2.55
CA GLU A 203 -23.95 -4.96 -2.21
C GLU A 203 -23.18 -5.90 -1.29
N LYS A 204 -21.88 -5.64 -1.08
CA LYS A 204 -21.03 -6.47 -0.21
C LYS A 204 -20.99 -5.92 1.21
N GLU A 205 -20.87 -6.84 2.17
CA GLU A 205 -20.57 -6.52 3.56
C GLU A 205 -19.13 -6.91 3.89
N MET A 206 -18.51 -6.17 4.80
CA MET A 206 -17.16 -6.43 5.29
C MET A 206 -17.22 -6.77 6.77
N GLN A 207 -16.71 -7.94 7.12
CA GLN A 207 -16.40 -8.30 8.50
C GLN A 207 -14.93 -8.00 8.75
N PHE A 208 -14.63 -7.41 9.90
CA PHE A 208 -13.26 -7.14 10.29
C PHE A 208 -13.06 -7.28 11.81
N GLN A 209 -11.85 -7.65 12.17
CA GLN A 209 -11.42 -7.74 13.57
C GLN A 209 -9.99 -7.23 13.68
N PHE A 210 -9.76 -6.34 14.63
CA PHE A 210 -8.43 -5.90 15.01
C PHE A 210 -7.92 -6.72 16.21
N TYR A 211 -6.73 -7.27 16.08
CA TYR A 211 -6.11 -8.12 17.09
C TYR A 211 -4.88 -7.46 17.68
N GLN A 212 -4.60 -7.71 18.96
CA GLN A 212 -3.39 -7.29 19.69
C GLN A 212 -3.18 -5.77 19.73
N GLY A 213 -4.25 -5.00 19.72
CA GLY A 213 -4.19 -3.55 19.81
C GLY A 213 -5.48 -2.87 19.39
N GLU A 214 -5.38 -1.58 19.08
CA GLU A 214 -6.51 -0.74 18.69
C GLU A 214 -6.19 0.09 17.45
N CYS A 215 -7.21 0.40 16.67
CA CYS A 215 -7.13 1.38 15.58
C CYS A 215 -8.44 2.18 15.50
N THR A 216 -8.35 3.37 14.97
CA THR A 216 -9.55 4.14 14.63
C THR A 216 -10.13 3.59 13.33
N SER A 217 -11.40 3.21 13.34
CA SER A 217 -12.09 2.74 12.15
C SER A 217 -13.25 3.65 11.78
N SER A 218 -13.50 3.81 10.50
CA SER A 218 -14.66 4.54 9.97
C SER A 218 -15.15 3.88 8.69
N MET A 219 -16.45 4.07 8.39
CA MET A 219 -17.07 3.64 7.15
C MET A 219 -17.81 4.82 6.53
N ARG A 220 -17.67 5.00 5.22
CA ARG A 220 -18.36 6.01 4.43
C ARG A 220 -18.89 5.41 3.13
N TYR A 221 -19.88 6.07 2.57
CA TYR A 221 -20.37 5.79 1.23
C TYR A 221 -19.73 6.80 0.27
N GLU A 222 -18.93 6.30 -0.66
CA GLU A 222 -18.18 7.09 -1.64
C GLU A 222 -18.35 6.45 -3.03
N ASP A 223 -18.73 7.22 -4.03
CA ASP A 223 -18.84 6.79 -5.43
C ASP A 223 -19.61 5.48 -5.64
N GLY A 224 -20.73 5.29 -4.92
CA GLY A 224 -21.54 4.08 -4.99
C GLY A 224 -20.87 2.84 -4.38
N ARG A 225 -19.90 3.03 -3.50
CA ARG A 225 -19.16 1.97 -2.81
C ARG A 225 -19.15 2.21 -1.29
N LYS A 226 -18.86 1.18 -0.52
CA LYS A 226 -18.56 1.27 0.90
C LYS A 226 -17.06 1.40 1.09
N ALA A 227 -16.61 2.49 1.69
CA ALA A 227 -15.21 2.77 2.00
C ALA A 227 -14.97 2.58 3.51
N TYR A 228 -14.23 1.55 3.87
CA TYR A 228 -13.76 1.30 5.23
C TYR A 228 -12.35 1.86 5.38
N THR A 229 -12.11 2.63 6.43
CA THR A 229 -10.79 3.22 6.69
C THR A 229 -10.35 2.88 8.11
N PHE A 230 -9.12 2.40 8.25
CA PHE A 230 -8.49 2.03 9.51
C PHE A 230 -7.21 2.85 9.66
N VAL A 231 -7.04 3.50 10.81
CA VAL A 231 -5.92 4.41 11.05
C VAL A 231 -5.31 4.12 12.42
N SER A 232 -4.00 4.01 12.45
CA SER A 232 -3.19 4.06 13.66
C SER A 232 -2.10 5.12 13.53
N THR A 233 -1.77 5.78 14.62
CA THR A 233 -0.73 6.81 14.67
C THR A 233 0.31 6.46 15.72
N ASP A 234 1.51 7.03 15.54
CA ASP A 234 2.61 6.93 16.51
C ASP A 234 2.95 5.47 16.89
N ILE A 235 2.99 4.59 15.86
CA ILE A 235 3.33 3.18 16.02
C ILE A 235 4.83 3.07 16.30
N MET A 236 5.16 2.55 17.48
CA MET A 236 6.55 2.28 17.84
C MET A 236 7.01 0.91 17.32
N PRO A 237 8.30 0.74 17.00
CA PRO A 237 8.82 -0.50 16.48
C PRO A 237 8.61 -1.68 17.42
N THR A 238 8.12 -2.77 16.87
CA THR A 238 8.03 -4.04 17.59
C THR A 238 9.39 -4.75 17.50
N ARG A 239 10.05 -4.95 18.64
CA ARG A 239 11.30 -5.68 18.72
C ARG A 239 11.04 -7.18 18.74
N ARG A 240 11.84 -7.91 17.97
CA ARG A 240 11.83 -9.37 18.02
C ARG A 240 12.69 -9.83 19.18
N GLU A 241 12.11 -10.61 20.10
CA GLU A 241 12.82 -11.23 21.21
C GLU A 241 13.28 -12.66 20.83
N PRO A 242 14.39 -13.16 21.41
CA PRO A 242 14.78 -14.54 21.21
C PRO A 242 13.65 -15.50 21.68
N ASN A 243 13.35 -16.50 20.86
CA ASN A 243 12.33 -17.53 21.13
C ASN A 243 10.89 -17.04 21.25
N MET A 244 10.56 -15.79 20.88
CA MET A 244 9.17 -15.38 20.78
C MET A 244 8.46 -16.08 19.63
N VAL A 245 7.14 -16.16 19.70
CA VAL A 245 6.28 -16.57 18.58
C VAL A 245 6.46 -15.61 17.39
N ASP A 246 6.01 -16.00 16.21
CA ASP A 246 6.10 -15.13 15.06
C ASP A 246 5.40 -13.78 15.34
N LEU A 247 6.03 -12.67 14.89
CA LEU A 247 5.46 -11.34 15.06
C LEU A 247 4.06 -11.22 14.44
N PHE A 248 3.80 -11.99 13.40
CA PHE A 248 2.48 -12.02 12.80
C PHE A 248 1.40 -12.56 13.76
N ASP A 249 1.76 -13.42 14.72
CA ASP A 249 0.85 -13.93 15.72
C ASP A 249 0.74 -13.03 16.95
N ALA A 250 1.84 -12.37 17.32
CA ALA A 250 1.94 -11.59 18.56
C ALA A 250 1.64 -10.09 18.39
N ALA A 251 1.77 -9.55 17.18
CA ALA A 251 1.71 -8.11 16.95
C ALA A 251 0.35 -7.63 16.41
N PRO A 252 0.04 -6.33 16.54
CA PRO A 252 -1.22 -5.77 16.08
C PRO A 252 -1.48 -6.05 14.60
N LYS A 253 -2.66 -6.54 14.27
CA LYS A 253 -3.09 -6.83 12.91
C LYS A 253 -4.59 -6.65 12.72
N LEU A 254 -4.96 -6.23 11.53
CA LEU A 254 -6.33 -6.16 11.06
C LEU A 254 -6.60 -7.38 10.17
N MET A 255 -7.62 -8.17 10.49
CA MET A 255 -8.14 -9.21 9.61
C MET A 255 -9.49 -8.77 9.06
N MET A 256 -9.72 -8.99 7.77
CA MET A 256 -10.98 -8.64 7.13
C MET A 256 -11.40 -9.68 6.10
N SER A 257 -12.71 -9.81 5.94
CA SER A 257 -13.30 -10.73 4.97
C SER A 257 -14.67 -10.22 4.53
N SER A 258 -14.96 -10.31 3.24
CA SER A 258 -16.32 -10.10 2.71
C SER A 258 -17.16 -11.38 2.71
N THR A 259 -16.64 -12.51 3.15
CA THR A 259 -17.37 -13.78 3.23
C THR A 259 -18.38 -13.74 4.38
N PRO A 260 -19.68 -13.98 4.13
CA PRO A 260 -20.72 -13.81 5.14
C PRO A 260 -20.62 -14.78 6.32
N ARG A 261 -20.12 -16.00 6.09
CA ARG A 261 -20.03 -17.06 7.11
C ARG A 261 -18.79 -17.93 6.92
N TRP A 262 -18.29 -18.50 8.01
CA TRP A 262 -17.22 -19.50 7.96
C TRP A 262 -17.58 -20.74 7.15
N GLN A 263 -18.85 -21.13 7.18
CA GLN A 263 -19.37 -22.29 6.43
C GLN A 263 -19.25 -22.10 4.92
N ASP A 264 -19.34 -20.87 4.43
CA ASP A 264 -19.18 -20.55 3.01
C ASP A 264 -17.72 -20.67 2.55
N LYS A 265 -16.77 -20.82 3.48
CA LYS A 265 -15.35 -21.08 3.23
C LYS A 265 -15.01 -22.57 3.11
N SER A 266 -15.86 -23.44 3.59
CA SER A 266 -15.58 -24.89 3.70
C SER A 266 -16.16 -25.71 2.54
N LEU A 267 -16.71 -25.08 1.54
CA LEU A 267 -17.17 -25.65 0.28
C LEU A 267 -16.17 -25.37 -0.83
#